data_6899019f8b0d7f5ac7564313c475c684
#
_entry.id   6899019f8b0d7f5ac7564313c475c684
#
_cell.length_a   1.000
_cell.length_b   1.000
_cell.length_c   1.000
_cell.angle_alpha   90.00
_cell.angle_beta   90.00
_cell.angle_gamma   90.00
#
_symmetry.space_group_name_H-M   'P 1'
#
loop_
_entity.id
_entity.type
_entity.pdbx_description
1 polymer ?
#
loop_
_entity_poly.entity_id
_entity_poly.type
_entity_poly.pdbx_seq_one_letter_code
_entity_poly.pdbx_strand_id
1 'polypeptide(L)'
;MQRRLNFENNYNFATAMQRNTFILNYLLLIGCFVSLSAFGQTAQNEDTLKVDSLLASGTVINDSSKVPNEQVNEIINFAKTFMGTPYKWAGSTPSGFDCSGFISYVFGNFGFSLVRTSTGMAELGETVKLAEIQPGDLMFFKGRDVNSSSVGHVAMVVEVSPDVIKFIHSSSSRGVVIDNFKTSKYYIPRFIKAKRLDYGVPSE
;
A
#
# COMPACT_ATOMS: atom_id res chain seq x y z
N MET A 1 23.56 -18.37 21.47
CA MET A 1 22.43 -19.19 21.02
C MET A 1 21.12 -18.87 21.73
N GLN A 2 21.10 -18.08 22.79
CA GLN A 2 19.94 -17.79 23.66
C GLN A 2 19.10 -16.56 23.23
N ARG A 3 19.55 -15.73 22.30
CA ARG A 3 18.84 -14.50 21.90
C ARG A 3 17.83 -14.68 20.74
N ARG A 4 17.88 -15.80 20.01
CA ARG A 4 16.93 -16.10 18.92
C ARG A 4 15.58 -16.66 19.40
N LEU A 5 15.57 -17.36 20.52
CA LEU A 5 14.36 -18.01 21.05
C LEU A 5 13.34 -17.04 21.69
N ASN A 6 13.76 -15.85 22.09
CA ASN A 6 12.85 -14.87 22.70
C ASN A 6 12.08 -14.00 21.68
N PHE A 7 12.48 -14.00 20.42
CA PHE A 7 11.77 -13.21 19.38
C PHE A 7 10.55 -13.96 18.81
N GLU A 8 10.66 -15.29 18.64
CA GLU A 8 9.56 -16.10 18.11
C GLU A 8 8.40 -16.27 19.11
N ASN A 9 8.68 -16.28 20.41
CA ASN A 9 7.63 -16.40 21.43
C ASN A 9 6.77 -15.14 21.57
N ASN A 10 7.26 -13.94 21.26
CA ASN A 10 6.49 -12.71 21.36
C ASN A 10 5.52 -12.53 20.17
N TYR A 11 5.85 -13.03 18.99
CA TYR A 11 4.93 -12.97 17.83
C TYR A 11 3.73 -13.92 17.99
N ASN A 12 3.94 -15.09 18.57
CA ASN A 12 2.87 -16.06 18.77
C ASN A 12 1.88 -15.64 19.87
N PHE A 13 2.32 -14.86 20.86
CA PHE A 13 1.46 -14.40 21.95
C PHE A 13 0.52 -13.25 21.52
N ALA A 14 1.00 -12.32 20.70
CA ALA A 14 0.21 -11.20 20.19
C ALA A 14 -0.87 -11.67 19.20
N THR A 15 -0.56 -12.64 18.34
CA THR A 15 -1.50 -13.18 17.35
C THR A 15 -2.58 -14.07 18.01
N ALA A 16 -2.25 -14.76 19.10
CA ALA A 16 -3.21 -15.57 19.84
C ALA A 16 -4.23 -14.72 20.62
N MET A 17 -3.81 -13.60 21.20
CA MET A 17 -4.71 -12.68 21.92
C MET A 17 -5.71 -11.99 20.99
N GLN A 18 -5.30 -11.62 19.78
CA GLN A 18 -6.16 -10.94 18.80
C GLN A 18 -7.24 -11.87 18.22
N ARG A 19 -6.94 -13.16 18.04
CA ARG A 19 -7.90 -14.17 17.56
C ARG A 19 -9.01 -14.49 18.60
N ASN A 20 -8.69 -14.48 19.89
CA ASN A 20 -9.68 -14.77 20.93
C ASN A 20 -10.69 -13.63 21.14
N THR A 21 -10.32 -12.38 20.91
CA THR A 21 -11.22 -11.23 21.03
C THR A 21 -12.29 -11.21 19.93
N PHE A 22 -11.94 -11.64 18.69
CA PHE A 22 -12.91 -11.76 17.60
C PHE A 22 -13.91 -12.90 17.77
N ILE A 23 -13.49 -14.02 18.34
CA ILE A 23 -14.38 -15.17 18.56
C ILE A 23 -15.40 -14.88 19.68
N LEU A 24 -15.00 -14.16 20.72
CA LEU A 24 -15.90 -13.80 21.84
C LEU A 24 -16.98 -12.79 21.42
N ASN A 25 -16.67 -11.85 20.55
CA ASN A 25 -17.66 -10.89 20.01
C ASN A 25 -18.62 -11.53 18.99
N TYR A 26 -18.20 -12.58 18.27
CA TYR A 26 -19.06 -13.28 17.31
C TYR A 26 -20.12 -14.17 18.00
N LEU A 27 -19.79 -14.76 19.15
CA LEU A 27 -20.73 -15.60 19.95
C LEU A 27 -21.80 -14.78 20.69
N LEU A 28 -21.54 -13.50 20.99
CA LEU A 28 -22.53 -12.61 21.62
C LEU A 28 -23.60 -12.09 20.65
N LEU A 29 -23.36 -12.13 19.33
CA LEU A 29 -24.32 -11.68 18.31
C LEU A 29 -25.29 -12.78 17.84
N ILE A 30 -25.04 -14.06 18.13
CA ILE A 30 -25.91 -15.19 17.73
C ILE A 30 -27.00 -15.49 18.78
N GLY A 31 -26.85 -14.97 19.98
CA GLY A 31 -27.79 -15.27 21.12
C GLY A 31 -29.10 -14.50 21.14
N CYS A 32 -29.39 -13.61 20.22
CA CYS A 32 -30.52 -12.69 20.29
C CYS A 32 -31.62 -12.85 19.22
N PHE A 33 -31.63 -13.95 18.44
CA PHE A 33 -32.62 -14.16 17.40
C PHE A 33 -33.30 -15.56 17.51
N VAL A 34 -33.91 -15.87 18.63
CA VAL A 34 -34.94 -16.94 18.67
C VAL A 34 -36.04 -16.49 19.58
N SER A 35 -37.06 -15.86 19.05
CA SER A 35 -38.46 -16.04 19.46
C SER A 35 -39.32 -14.95 18.77
N LEU A 36 -40.08 -15.29 17.79
CA LEU A 36 -41.53 -15.05 17.69
C LEU A 36 -42.03 -15.56 16.33
N SER A 37 -42.52 -16.75 16.30
CA SER A 37 -43.36 -17.24 15.20
C SER A 37 -44.74 -17.52 15.79
N ALA A 38 -45.75 -16.90 15.23
CA ALA A 38 -47.01 -17.50 14.89
C ALA A 38 -48.03 -16.44 14.45
N PHE A 39 -48.65 -16.72 13.38
CA PHE A 39 -50.05 -16.48 12.98
C PHE A 39 -50.21 -15.83 11.61
N GLY A 40 -50.96 -16.54 10.73
CA GLY A 40 -51.69 -15.94 9.60
C GLY A 40 -51.49 -16.61 8.22
N GLN A 41 -52.15 -17.73 7.99
CA GLN A 41 -52.46 -18.22 6.63
C GLN A 41 -53.50 -17.32 5.97
N THR A 42 -53.39 -16.98 4.67
CA THR A 42 -54.41 -17.27 3.62
C THR A 42 -53.98 -16.75 2.27
N ALA A 43 -54.30 -17.58 1.28
CA ALA A 43 -54.74 -17.35 -0.10
C ALA A 43 -53.70 -17.20 -1.21
N GLN A 44 -53.73 -18.23 -2.00
CA GLN A 44 -53.31 -18.49 -3.36
C GLN A 44 -53.54 -17.30 -4.34
N ASN A 45 -52.55 -17.10 -5.22
CA ASN A 45 -52.83 -16.96 -6.65
C ASN A 45 -51.62 -17.43 -7.47
N GLU A 46 -51.89 -18.43 -8.30
CA GLU A 46 -51.02 -18.90 -9.39
C GLU A 46 -50.96 -17.81 -10.45
N ASP A 47 -49.75 -17.44 -10.86
CA ASP A 47 -49.50 -16.97 -12.22
C ASP A 47 -48.14 -17.51 -12.66
N THR A 48 -48.28 -18.55 -13.47
CA THR A 48 -47.23 -19.19 -14.28
C THR A 48 -46.72 -18.18 -15.31
N LEU A 49 -45.50 -17.68 -15.14
CA LEU A 49 -44.74 -17.12 -16.24
C LEU A 49 -43.34 -17.70 -16.28
N LYS A 50 -43.16 -18.41 -17.37
CA LYS A 50 -41.93 -18.99 -17.91
C LYS A 50 -40.68 -18.16 -17.61
N VAL A 51 -39.73 -18.74 -16.90
CA VAL A 51 -38.34 -18.30 -16.93
C VAL A 51 -37.54 -19.42 -17.57
N ASP A 52 -37.65 -19.52 -18.89
CA ASP A 52 -36.73 -20.29 -19.71
C ASP A 52 -35.44 -19.49 -19.90
N SER A 53 -34.34 -20.19 -19.62
CA SER A 53 -33.04 -20.04 -20.21
C SER A 53 -32.38 -18.66 -20.26
N LEU A 54 -31.62 -18.32 -19.21
CA LEU A 54 -30.38 -17.58 -19.36
C LEU A 54 -29.30 -18.11 -18.40
N LEU A 55 -29.05 -19.41 -18.50
CA LEU A 55 -27.86 -20.06 -17.97
C LEU A 55 -26.88 -20.25 -19.14
N ALA A 56 -26.23 -19.19 -19.57
CA ALA A 56 -25.01 -19.31 -20.36
C ALA A 56 -24.30 -17.96 -20.40
N SER A 57 -23.11 -17.98 -19.93
CA SER A 57 -22.05 -16.97 -20.01
C SER A 57 -21.78 -16.22 -18.71
N GLY A 58 -21.43 -16.97 -17.67
CA GLY A 58 -20.56 -16.44 -16.63
C GLY A 58 -19.17 -16.21 -17.23
N THR A 59 -19.04 -15.15 -18.03
CA THR A 59 -17.72 -14.62 -18.35
C THR A 59 -17.16 -14.09 -17.03
N VAL A 60 -16.37 -14.89 -16.36
CA VAL A 60 -15.44 -14.41 -15.34
C VAL A 60 -14.50 -13.47 -16.10
N ILE A 61 -14.83 -12.19 -16.10
CA ILE A 61 -13.89 -11.16 -16.51
C ILE A 61 -12.82 -11.18 -15.42
N ASN A 62 -11.79 -11.99 -15.67
CA ASN A 62 -10.53 -11.88 -14.98
C ASN A 62 -9.94 -10.54 -15.42
N ASP A 63 -10.35 -9.47 -14.72
CA ASP A 63 -9.79 -8.14 -14.91
C ASP A 63 -8.36 -8.16 -14.36
N SER A 64 -7.44 -8.65 -15.17
CA SER A 64 -5.99 -8.61 -14.90
C SER A 64 -5.47 -7.19 -14.65
N SER A 65 -6.27 -6.15 -14.92
CA SER A 65 -5.92 -4.76 -14.66
C SER A 65 -6.11 -4.36 -13.19
N LYS A 66 -6.82 -5.17 -12.40
CA LYS A 66 -7.18 -4.85 -11.02
C LYS A 66 -6.13 -5.27 -10.00
N VAL A 67 -5.39 -6.34 -10.27
CA VAL A 67 -4.41 -6.91 -9.34
C VAL A 67 -3.23 -5.96 -9.03
N PRO A 68 -2.57 -5.31 -10.02
CA PRO A 68 -1.50 -4.36 -9.73
C PRO A 68 -1.96 -3.15 -8.91
N ASN A 69 -3.20 -2.69 -9.12
CA ASN A 69 -3.73 -1.50 -8.42
C ASN A 69 -4.05 -1.81 -6.95
N GLU A 70 -4.51 -3.00 -6.63
CA GLU A 70 -4.80 -3.41 -5.25
C GLU A 70 -3.51 -3.54 -4.43
N GLN A 71 -2.48 -4.20 -4.96
CA GLN A 71 -1.18 -4.33 -4.32
C GLN A 71 -0.50 -2.97 -4.09
N VAL A 72 -0.56 -2.06 -5.07
CA VAL A 72 -0.05 -0.70 -4.92
C VAL A 72 -0.77 0.04 -3.79
N ASN A 73 -2.09 -0.10 -3.67
CA ASN A 73 -2.86 0.51 -2.59
C ASN A 73 -2.46 -0.05 -1.21
N GLU A 74 -2.21 -1.34 -1.10
CA GLU A 74 -1.71 -1.96 0.13
C GLU A 74 -0.34 -1.42 0.52
N ILE A 75 0.60 -1.32 -0.43
CA ILE A 75 1.93 -0.74 -0.22
C ILE A 75 1.81 0.71 0.26
N ILE A 76 0.97 1.52 -0.38
CA ILE A 76 0.74 2.92 0.01
C ILE A 76 0.14 3.03 1.41
N ASN A 77 -0.86 2.20 1.73
CA ASN A 77 -1.50 2.20 3.04
C ASN A 77 -0.50 1.77 4.13
N PHE A 78 0.31 0.76 3.86
CA PHE A 78 1.38 0.35 4.77
C PHE A 78 2.42 1.46 4.96
N ALA A 79 2.84 2.12 3.89
CA ALA A 79 3.77 3.26 3.98
C ALA A 79 3.22 4.38 4.87
N LYS A 80 1.92 4.68 4.77
CA LYS A 80 1.26 5.72 5.59
C LYS A 80 1.24 5.39 7.08
N THR A 81 1.35 4.12 7.49
CA THR A 81 1.42 3.77 8.93
C THR A 81 2.69 4.28 9.61
N PHE A 82 3.71 4.66 8.84
CA PHE A 82 4.97 5.22 9.34
C PHE A 82 5.02 6.75 9.37
N MET A 83 3.90 7.45 9.09
CA MET A 83 3.87 8.90 9.15
C MET A 83 4.37 9.41 10.51
N GLY A 84 5.28 10.43 10.49
CA GLY A 84 5.90 10.98 11.67
C GLY A 84 7.13 10.23 12.19
N THR A 85 7.46 9.04 11.65
CA THR A 85 8.72 8.34 12.01
C THR A 85 9.92 9.27 11.75
N PRO A 86 10.84 9.47 12.72
CA PRO A 86 11.93 10.41 12.57
C PRO A 86 12.92 9.99 11.47
N TYR A 87 13.56 11.00 10.87
CA TYR A 87 14.67 10.76 9.95
C TYR A 87 15.89 10.26 10.72
N LYS A 88 16.54 9.24 10.20
CA LYS A 88 17.82 8.74 10.69
C LYS A 88 18.73 8.44 9.52
N TRP A 89 19.91 9.05 9.47
CA TRP A 89 20.91 8.73 8.44
C TRP A 89 21.22 7.23 8.41
N ALA A 90 21.22 6.63 7.22
CA ALA A 90 21.34 5.20 7.01
C ALA A 90 20.28 4.33 7.73
N GLY A 91 19.21 4.94 8.26
CA GLY A 91 18.11 4.24 8.93
C GLY A 91 17.24 3.46 7.96
N SER A 92 16.83 2.25 8.38
CA SER A 92 16.00 1.34 7.58
C SER A 92 14.99 0.55 8.43
N THR A 93 14.62 1.10 9.58
CA THR A 93 13.69 0.45 10.53
C THR A 93 12.67 1.46 11.06
N PRO A 94 11.56 1.02 11.66
CA PRO A 94 10.56 1.92 12.26
C PRO A 94 11.08 2.84 13.37
N SER A 95 12.29 2.62 13.88
CA SER A 95 12.95 3.52 14.84
C SER A 95 13.58 4.76 14.17
N GLY A 96 13.59 4.82 12.84
CA GLY A 96 14.08 5.93 12.03
C GLY A 96 14.51 5.48 10.64
N PHE A 97 14.14 6.26 9.64
CA PHE A 97 14.42 5.99 8.24
C PHE A 97 15.21 7.12 7.58
N ASP A 98 16.13 6.77 6.67
CA ASP A 98 16.48 7.69 5.59
C ASP A 98 15.53 7.50 4.39
N CYS A 99 15.69 8.29 3.32
CA CYS A 99 14.75 8.27 2.19
C CYS A 99 14.68 6.90 1.49
N SER A 100 15.81 6.32 1.14
CA SER A 100 15.86 5.01 0.47
C SER A 100 15.61 3.84 1.43
N GLY A 101 15.98 3.99 2.71
CA GLY A 101 15.65 3.00 3.73
C GLY A 101 14.17 2.87 4.02
N PHE A 102 13.45 3.98 3.99
CA PHE A 102 12.00 3.98 4.07
C PHE A 102 11.38 3.21 2.90
N ILE A 103 11.75 3.55 1.68
CA ILE A 103 11.24 2.88 0.47
C ILE A 103 11.61 1.39 0.48
N SER A 104 12.88 1.03 0.75
CA SER A 104 13.29 -0.38 0.82
C SER A 104 12.53 -1.16 1.89
N TYR A 105 12.28 -0.55 3.05
CA TYR A 105 11.54 -1.19 4.13
C TYR A 105 10.09 -1.46 3.74
N VAL A 106 9.41 -0.45 3.19
CA VAL A 106 8.02 -0.57 2.75
C VAL A 106 7.88 -1.67 1.70
N PHE A 107 8.65 -1.60 0.63
CA PHE A 107 8.60 -2.56 -0.47
C PHE A 107 9.05 -3.97 -0.06
N GLY A 108 10.02 -4.07 0.84
CA GLY A 108 10.51 -5.35 1.38
C GLY A 108 9.43 -6.15 2.11
N ASN A 109 8.45 -5.48 2.75
CA ASN A 109 7.31 -6.15 3.39
C ASN A 109 6.31 -6.78 2.39
N PHE A 110 6.42 -6.42 1.11
CA PHE A 110 5.62 -6.98 0.01
C PHE A 110 6.44 -7.85 -0.93
N GLY A 111 7.63 -8.29 -0.51
CA GLY A 111 8.47 -9.21 -1.27
C GLY A 111 9.40 -8.55 -2.30
N PHE A 112 9.39 -7.21 -2.44
CA PHE A 112 10.27 -6.51 -3.37
C PHE A 112 11.62 -6.18 -2.74
N SER A 113 12.69 -6.76 -3.27
CA SER A 113 14.06 -6.45 -2.84
C SER A 113 14.63 -5.28 -3.63
N LEU A 114 14.60 -4.08 -3.03
CA LEU A 114 15.14 -2.88 -3.68
C LEU A 114 16.58 -2.59 -3.22
N VAL A 115 17.36 -2.02 -4.14
CA VAL A 115 18.72 -1.53 -3.84
C VAL A 115 18.64 -0.46 -2.76
N ARG A 116 19.56 -0.52 -1.76
CA ARG A 116 19.52 0.33 -0.55
C ARG A 116 19.74 1.83 -0.80
N THR A 117 20.16 2.25 -1.98
CA THR A 117 20.47 3.65 -2.30
C THR A 117 19.46 4.25 -3.27
N SER A 118 19.14 5.54 -3.10
CA SER A 118 18.25 6.25 -4.02
C SER A 118 18.77 6.28 -5.45
N THR A 119 20.09 6.38 -5.63
CA THR A 119 20.75 6.31 -6.95
C THR A 119 20.54 4.95 -7.61
N GLY A 120 20.75 3.85 -6.88
CA GLY A 120 20.51 2.50 -7.39
C GLY A 120 19.04 2.22 -7.70
N MET A 121 18.12 2.69 -6.86
CA MET A 121 16.68 2.57 -7.12
C MET A 121 16.27 3.32 -8.41
N ALA A 122 16.93 4.42 -8.72
CA ALA A 122 16.65 5.21 -9.91
C ALA A 122 17.00 4.51 -11.24
N GLU A 123 17.67 3.37 -11.18
CA GLU A 123 17.98 2.53 -12.35
C GLU A 123 16.99 1.36 -12.50
N LEU A 124 16.08 1.16 -11.54
CA LEU A 124 15.09 0.09 -11.58
C LEU A 124 13.82 0.51 -12.33
N GLY A 125 13.15 -0.44 -12.94
CA GLY A 125 11.85 -0.25 -13.59
C GLY A 125 11.88 0.67 -14.81
N GLU A 126 10.72 1.06 -15.29
CA GLU A 126 10.55 1.88 -16.47
C GLU A 126 10.55 3.37 -16.14
N THR A 127 11.10 4.21 -17.05
CA THR A 127 11.03 5.66 -16.89
C THR A 127 9.64 6.17 -17.26
N VAL A 128 9.03 6.92 -16.35
CA VAL A 128 7.67 7.46 -16.49
C VAL A 128 7.76 8.98 -16.68
N LYS A 129 7.02 9.50 -17.67
CA LYS A 129 6.86 10.94 -17.83
C LYS A 129 5.99 11.50 -16.71
N LEU A 130 6.25 12.73 -16.28
CA LEU A 130 5.51 13.37 -15.19
C LEU A 130 3.99 13.45 -15.46
N ALA A 131 3.59 13.54 -16.74
CA ALA A 131 2.19 13.56 -17.16
C ALA A 131 1.50 12.18 -17.06
N GLU A 132 2.28 11.10 -16.98
CA GLU A 132 1.82 9.71 -16.95
C GLU A 132 2.00 9.09 -15.54
N ILE A 133 2.41 9.92 -14.58
CA ILE A 133 2.70 9.47 -13.21
C ILE A 133 1.46 8.93 -12.51
N GLN A 134 1.63 7.86 -11.74
CA GLN A 134 0.55 7.16 -11.04
C GLN A 134 0.94 6.85 -9.59
N PRO A 135 -0.02 6.59 -8.70
CA PRO A 135 0.27 6.04 -7.38
C PRO A 135 1.14 4.78 -7.47
N GLY A 136 2.13 4.67 -6.59
CA GLY A 136 3.14 3.62 -6.60
C GLY A 136 4.43 4.00 -7.32
N ASP A 137 4.42 4.91 -8.30
CA ASP A 137 5.65 5.35 -8.98
C ASP A 137 6.65 5.96 -7.99
N LEU A 138 7.93 5.73 -8.24
CA LEU A 138 9.01 6.34 -7.48
C LEU A 138 9.46 7.64 -8.14
N MET A 139 9.52 8.71 -7.38
CA MET A 139 10.06 10.02 -7.81
C MET A 139 11.46 10.19 -7.25
N PHE A 140 12.37 10.65 -8.11
CA PHE A 140 13.77 10.87 -7.78
C PHE A 140 14.13 12.34 -7.91
N PHE A 141 14.84 12.83 -6.90
CA PHE A 141 15.18 14.23 -6.78
C PHE A 141 16.69 14.40 -6.53
N LYS A 142 17.21 15.56 -6.88
CA LYS A 142 18.53 16.02 -6.44
C LYS A 142 18.56 16.07 -4.91
N GLY A 143 19.73 15.91 -4.34
CA GLY A 143 19.94 16.06 -2.92
C GLY A 143 19.89 17.53 -2.46
N ARG A 144 20.74 17.88 -1.49
CA ARG A 144 20.81 19.23 -0.92
C ARG A 144 21.18 20.27 -1.98
N ASP A 145 22.14 19.96 -2.85
CA ASP A 145 22.56 20.84 -3.91
C ASP A 145 21.60 20.75 -5.11
N VAL A 146 20.92 21.87 -5.39
CA VAL A 146 19.97 21.98 -6.50
C VAL A 146 20.67 22.02 -7.87
N ASN A 147 21.95 22.34 -7.93
CA ASN A 147 22.73 22.36 -9.17
C ASN A 147 23.33 20.99 -9.51
N SER A 148 23.30 20.04 -8.57
CA SER A 148 23.73 18.66 -8.82
C SER A 148 22.84 17.99 -9.86
N SER A 149 23.43 17.15 -10.71
CA SER A 149 22.70 16.24 -11.61
C SER A 149 22.42 14.87 -10.98
N SER A 150 22.99 14.60 -9.79
CA SER A 150 22.93 13.30 -9.14
C SER A 150 21.64 13.13 -8.33
N VAL A 151 21.11 11.91 -8.35
CA VAL A 151 19.99 11.51 -7.47
C VAL A 151 20.49 11.48 -6.03
N GLY A 152 19.81 12.22 -5.16
CA GLY A 152 20.12 12.28 -3.73
C GLY A 152 18.90 12.04 -2.84
N HIS A 153 17.71 11.84 -3.44
CA HIS A 153 16.48 11.60 -2.68
C HIS A 153 15.47 10.79 -3.50
N VAL A 154 14.66 10.00 -2.80
CA VAL A 154 13.59 9.18 -3.38
C VAL A 154 12.30 9.32 -2.56
N ALA A 155 11.17 9.28 -3.25
CA ALA A 155 9.82 9.29 -2.68
C ALA A 155 8.90 8.36 -3.49
N MET A 156 7.78 7.95 -2.90
CA MET A 156 6.74 7.17 -3.59
C MET A 156 5.47 8.01 -3.75
N VAL A 157 4.92 8.03 -4.96
CA VAL A 157 3.64 8.70 -5.25
C VAL A 157 2.50 7.98 -4.55
N VAL A 158 1.63 8.73 -3.90
CA VAL A 158 0.48 8.18 -3.14
C VAL A 158 -0.87 8.69 -3.63
N GLU A 159 -0.89 9.79 -4.40
CA GLU A 159 -2.13 10.37 -4.93
C GLU A 159 -1.81 11.22 -6.17
N VAL A 160 -2.63 11.08 -7.21
CA VAL A 160 -2.54 11.88 -8.43
C VAL A 160 -3.93 12.37 -8.83
N SER A 161 -4.02 13.66 -9.10
CA SER A 161 -5.20 14.31 -9.70
C SER A 161 -4.74 15.50 -10.56
N PRO A 162 -5.63 16.18 -11.32
CA PRO A 162 -5.23 17.28 -12.20
C PRO A 162 -4.33 18.35 -11.54
N ASP A 163 -4.60 18.67 -10.26
CA ASP A 163 -3.88 19.72 -9.53
C ASP A 163 -2.95 19.18 -8.43
N VAL A 164 -2.86 17.86 -8.26
CA VAL A 164 -2.18 17.24 -7.13
C VAL A 164 -1.30 16.09 -7.62
N ILE A 165 -0.05 16.05 -7.15
CA ILE A 165 0.81 14.87 -7.12
C ILE A 165 1.37 14.80 -5.70
N LYS A 166 0.75 13.97 -4.83
CA LYS A 166 1.27 13.76 -3.48
C LYS A 166 2.23 12.58 -3.49
N PHE A 167 3.29 12.72 -2.71
CA PHE A 167 4.28 11.67 -2.51
C PHE A 167 4.65 11.55 -1.03
N ILE A 168 4.90 10.32 -0.58
CA ILE A 168 5.37 9.99 0.76
C ILE A 168 6.88 9.75 0.72
N HIS A 169 7.59 10.28 1.71
CA HIS A 169 9.05 10.14 1.81
C HIS A 169 9.54 10.38 3.24
N SER A 170 10.77 9.96 3.55
CA SER A 170 11.45 10.36 4.78
C SER A 170 12.24 11.65 4.54
N SER A 171 11.70 12.76 5.02
CA SER A 171 12.32 14.08 4.98
C SER A 171 13.40 14.21 6.06
N SER A 172 14.59 14.72 5.71
CA SER A 172 15.67 14.90 6.67
C SER A 172 15.36 15.85 7.85
N SER A 173 14.34 16.70 7.72
CA SER A 173 13.94 17.67 8.75
C SER A 173 12.61 17.34 9.43
N ARG A 174 11.74 16.51 8.80
CA ARG A 174 10.38 16.27 9.30
C ARG A 174 10.05 14.79 9.48
N GLY A 175 10.99 13.89 9.15
CA GLY A 175 10.74 12.46 9.16
C GLY A 175 9.82 12.04 8.01
N VAL A 176 9.06 10.96 8.20
CA VAL A 176 8.14 10.44 7.19
C VAL A 176 6.92 11.36 7.07
N VAL A 177 6.77 11.95 5.90
CA VAL A 177 5.71 12.95 5.59
C VAL A 177 5.19 12.78 4.16
N ILE A 178 4.02 13.38 3.89
CA ILE A 178 3.46 13.53 2.54
C ILE A 178 3.58 14.98 2.12
N ASP A 179 4.14 15.21 0.94
CA ASP A 179 4.22 16.53 0.31
C ASP A 179 3.47 16.53 -1.05
N ASN A 180 3.04 17.71 -1.49
CA ASN A 180 2.48 17.90 -2.82
C ASN A 180 3.56 18.45 -3.77
N PHE A 181 3.89 17.69 -4.80
CA PHE A 181 4.91 18.09 -5.80
C PHE A 181 4.51 19.37 -6.52
N LYS A 182 3.25 19.48 -6.99
CA LYS A 182 2.81 20.60 -7.85
C LYS A 182 2.87 21.97 -7.17
N THR A 183 2.88 22.01 -5.84
CA THR A 183 2.96 23.25 -5.06
C THR A 183 4.31 23.46 -4.37
N SER A 184 5.22 22.48 -4.47
CA SER A 184 6.47 22.50 -3.74
C SER A 184 7.56 23.31 -4.42
N LYS A 185 7.85 24.51 -3.90
CA LYS A 185 8.99 25.31 -4.35
C LYS A 185 10.34 24.61 -4.12
N TYR A 186 10.39 23.62 -3.22
CA TYR A 186 11.62 22.87 -2.94
C TYR A 186 11.82 21.70 -3.90
N TYR A 187 10.77 20.90 -4.18
CA TYR A 187 10.91 19.66 -4.95
C TYR A 187 10.83 19.86 -6.47
N ILE A 188 10.05 20.85 -6.96
CA ILE A 188 9.95 21.12 -8.41
C ILE A 188 11.33 21.32 -9.06
N PRO A 189 12.22 22.22 -8.60
CA PRO A 189 13.52 22.42 -9.22
C PRO A 189 14.53 21.28 -8.99
N ARG A 190 14.19 20.33 -8.10
CA ARG A 190 15.01 19.17 -7.78
C ARG A 190 14.58 17.89 -8.46
N PHE A 191 13.42 17.87 -9.11
CA PHE A 191 12.95 16.69 -9.81
C PHE A 191 13.91 16.28 -10.94
N ILE A 192 14.24 14.97 -10.99
CA ILE A 192 15.12 14.40 -12.01
C ILE A 192 14.31 13.47 -12.93
N LYS A 193 13.67 12.46 -12.37
CA LYS A 193 12.90 11.46 -13.11
C LYS A 193 11.91 10.73 -12.20
N ALA A 194 10.97 10.02 -12.82
CA ALA A 194 10.13 9.05 -12.14
C ALA A 194 10.32 7.66 -12.74
N LYS A 195 10.11 6.64 -11.94
CA LYS A 195 10.22 5.23 -12.31
C LYS A 195 9.00 4.45 -11.84
N ARG A 196 8.50 3.57 -12.69
CA ARG A 196 7.49 2.57 -12.35
C ARG A 196 8.16 1.23 -12.19
N LEU A 197 7.99 0.65 -11.02
CA LEU A 197 8.44 -0.73 -10.78
C LEU A 197 7.43 -1.69 -11.40
N ASP A 198 7.91 -2.86 -11.78
CA ASP A 198 7.04 -3.96 -12.15
C ASP A 198 6.46 -4.58 -10.86
N TYR A 199 5.16 -4.39 -10.67
CA TYR A 199 4.39 -5.00 -9.58
C TYR A 199 3.79 -6.34 -10.00
N GLY A 200 4.25 -6.89 -11.12
CA GLY A 200 3.77 -8.16 -11.66
C GLY A 200 3.98 -9.31 -10.69
N VAL A 201 3.15 -10.32 -10.86
CA VAL A 201 3.22 -11.60 -10.16
C VAL A 201 4.68 -12.09 -10.15
N PRO A 202 5.24 -12.53 -9.00
CA PRO A 202 6.57 -13.12 -8.97
C PRO A 202 6.65 -14.20 -10.05
N SER A 203 7.59 -14.08 -10.97
CA SER A 203 7.92 -15.18 -11.89
C SER A 203 8.38 -16.37 -11.03
N GLU A 204 7.61 -17.46 -11.06
CA GLU A 204 7.95 -18.74 -10.45
C GLU A 204 9.34 -19.23 -10.88
#